data_89dda95b2ebe49ad675c0ef4b9033863
#
_entry.id   89dda95b2ebe49ad675c0ef4b9033863
#
_cell.length_a   1.000
_cell.length_b   1.000
_cell.length_c   1.000
_cell.angle_alpha   90.00
_cell.angle_beta   90.00
_cell.angle_gamma   90.00
#
_symmetry.space_group_name_H-M   'P 1'
#
loop_
_entity.id
_entity.type
_entity.pdbx_description
1 polymer ?
#
loop_
_entity_poly.entity_id
_entity_poly.type
_entity_poly.pdbx_seq_one_letter_code
_entity_poly.pdbx_strand_id
1 'polypeptide(L)'
;MKTNLRIAILFTVVTTVLFGLIYPLGVTGLTQLLFPSKANGSLLSKDGKLVGSRLLGQPFSGAAYFHSRPSNAGNGYDASQSSGSNLGPTNHQLLDRVKADVEKLNAENPAAPIPVDLVTASGSGLDPEISPAAAEFQVPRVARERKLTEADVRALVQKHTLRRQFGFLGEPRVRVLELNLDLDANHPRR
;
A
#
# COMPACT_ATOMS: atom_id res chain seq x y z
N MET A 1 12.38 -28.66 43.50
CA MET A 1 13.17 -27.74 42.65
C MET A 1 13.80 -28.42 41.44
N LYS A 2 14.57 -29.48 41.56
CA LYS A 2 15.24 -30.15 40.40
C LYS A 2 14.24 -30.63 39.33
N THR A 3 13.10 -31.21 39.72
CA THR A 3 12.05 -31.67 38.78
C THR A 3 11.46 -30.53 37.99
N ASN A 4 11.11 -29.42 38.64
CA ASN A 4 10.52 -28.25 37.96
C ASN A 4 11.53 -27.62 36.98
N LEU A 5 12.82 -27.54 37.37
CA LEU A 5 13.88 -27.07 36.49
C LEU A 5 14.02 -27.95 35.24
N ARG A 6 14.01 -29.27 35.42
CA ARG A 6 14.06 -30.23 34.29
C ARG A 6 12.86 -30.05 33.36
N ILE A 7 11.65 -29.91 33.90
CA ILE A 7 10.42 -29.68 33.12
C ILE A 7 10.54 -28.37 32.34
N ALA A 8 10.97 -27.29 33.00
CA ALA A 8 11.15 -25.99 32.36
C ALA A 8 12.14 -26.05 31.19
N ILE A 9 13.31 -26.69 31.41
CA ILE A 9 14.32 -26.85 30.35
C ILE A 9 13.77 -27.67 29.18
N LEU A 10 13.16 -28.83 29.46
CA LEU A 10 12.60 -29.66 28.40
C LEU A 10 11.48 -28.96 27.64
N PHE A 11 10.59 -28.27 28.34
CA PHE A 11 9.54 -27.50 27.71
C PHE A 11 10.10 -26.39 26.79
N THR A 12 11.07 -25.63 27.29
CA THR A 12 11.76 -24.61 26.51
C THR A 12 12.42 -25.19 25.27
N VAL A 13 13.16 -26.28 25.39
CA VAL A 13 13.82 -26.94 24.25
C VAL A 13 12.80 -27.44 23.24
N VAL A 14 11.75 -28.13 23.68
CA VAL A 14 10.72 -28.68 22.80
C VAL A 14 9.97 -27.56 22.06
N THR A 15 9.57 -26.52 22.79
CA THR A 15 8.86 -25.39 22.18
C THR A 15 9.75 -24.58 21.24
N THR A 16 11.04 -24.42 21.56
CA THR A 16 12.01 -23.76 20.68
C THR A 16 12.20 -24.55 19.38
N VAL A 17 12.36 -25.85 19.47
CA VAL A 17 12.50 -26.70 18.28
C VAL A 17 11.21 -26.69 17.46
N LEU A 18 10.05 -26.86 18.11
CA LEU A 18 8.76 -26.91 17.41
C LEU A 18 8.41 -25.58 16.75
N PHE A 19 8.43 -24.50 17.50
CA PHE A 19 7.97 -23.18 17.03
C PHE A 19 9.08 -22.31 16.43
N GLY A 20 10.35 -22.58 16.78
CA GLY A 20 11.50 -21.83 16.23
C GLY A 20 12.09 -22.47 14.97
N LEU A 21 11.93 -23.77 14.77
CA LEU A 21 12.53 -24.47 13.61
C LEU A 21 11.47 -25.19 12.76
N ILE A 22 10.78 -26.18 13.32
CA ILE A 22 9.90 -27.08 12.54
C ILE A 22 8.77 -26.29 11.90
N TYR A 23 8.02 -25.51 12.68
CA TYR A 23 6.88 -24.75 12.20
C TYR A 23 7.28 -23.68 11.16
N PRO A 24 8.25 -22.77 11.40
CA PRO A 24 8.62 -21.75 10.40
C PRO A 24 9.16 -22.36 9.11
N LEU A 25 10.02 -23.38 9.19
CA LEU A 25 10.58 -24.03 8.00
C LEU A 25 9.51 -24.82 7.24
N GLY A 26 8.61 -25.51 7.95
CA GLY A 26 7.48 -26.21 7.35
C GLY A 26 6.53 -25.26 6.60
N VAL A 27 6.14 -24.15 7.24
CA VAL A 27 5.28 -23.12 6.60
C VAL A 27 6.00 -22.48 5.42
N THR A 28 7.29 -22.14 5.56
CA THR A 28 8.08 -21.57 4.46
C THR A 28 8.15 -22.53 3.28
N GLY A 29 8.49 -23.81 3.51
CA GLY A 29 8.53 -24.82 2.44
C GLY A 29 7.17 -24.98 1.75
N LEU A 30 6.08 -25.05 2.51
CA LEU A 30 4.75 -25.17 1.97
C LEU A 30 4.32 -23.94 1.15
N THR A 31 4.59 -22.73 1.66
CA THR A 31 4.25 -21.50 0.94
C THR A 31 5.09 -21.29 -0.31
N GLN A 32 6.36 -21.68 -0.30
CA GLN A 32 7.21 -21.65 -1.50
C GLN A 32 6.71 -22.63 -2.58
N LEU A 33 6.18 -23.78 -2.16
CA LEU A 33 5.65 -24.79 -3.08
C LEU A 33 4.28 -24.34 -3.68
N LEU A 34 3.37 -23.85 -2.84
CA LEU A 34 2.00 -23.54 -3.24
C LEU A 34 1.82 -22.11 -3.78
N PHE A 35 2.60 -21.15 -3.28
CA PHE A 35 2.42 -19.72 -3.56
C PHE A 35 3.77 -18.99 -3.75
N PRO A 36 4.66 -19.45 -4.66
CA PRO A 36 6.04 -18.92 -4.77
C PRO A 36 6.09 -17.40 -5.00
N SER A 37 5.23 -16.84 -5.82
CA SER A 37 5.18 -15.39 -6.06
C SER A 37 4.83 -14.60 -4.80
N LYS A 38 3.85 -15.07 -4.01
CA LYS A 38 3.45 -14.40 -2.75
C LYS A 38 4.51 -14.58 -1.66
N ALA A 39 5.07 -15.79 -1.55
CA ALA A 39 6.12 -16.10 -0.59
C ALA A 39 7.40 -15.28 -0.81
N ASN A 40 7.66 -14.87 -2.06
CA ASN A 40 8.78 -14.01 -2.44
C ASN A 40 8.42 -12.51 -2.54
N GLY A 41 7.33 -12.06 -1.89
CA GLY A 41 6.99 -10.66 -1.74
C GLY A 41 6.22 -10.03 -2.90
N SER A 42 5.58 -10.83 -3.75
CA SER A 42 4.72 -10.35 -4.86
C SER A 42 5.39 -9.27 -5.73
N LEU A 43 6.65 -9.51 -6.08
CA LEU A 43 7.47 -8.57 -6.84
C LEU A 43 6.89 -8.34 -8.26
N LEU A 44 6.99 -7.11 -8.73
CA LEU A 44 6.62 -6.70 -10.09
C LEU A 44 7.87 -6.35 -10.87
N SER A 45 7.97 -6.90 -12.08
CA SER A 45 9.06 -6.59 -13.01
C SER A 45 8.50 -6.06 -14.32
N LYS A 46 9.16 -5.06 -14.91
CA LYS A 46 8.90 -4.52 -16.24
C LYS A 46 10.19 -4.54 -17.04
N ASP A 47 10.15 -5.10 -18.24
CA ASP A 47 11.34 -5.22 -19.13
C ASP A 47 12.55 -5.86 -18.43
N GLY A 48 12.31 -6.89 -17.60
CA GLY A 48 13.34 -7.62 -16.85
C GLY A 48 13.89 -6.86 -15.64
N LYS A 49 13.43 -5.64 -15.34
CA LYS A 49 13.85 -4.84 -14.18
C LYS A 49 12.77 -4.90 -13.09
N LEU A 50 13.20 -5.07 -11.85
CA LEU A 50 12.32 -4.98 -10.68
C LEU A 50 11.83 -3.54 -10.53
N VAL A 51 10.51 -3.33 -10.55
CA VAL A 51 9.88 -2.01 -10.41
C VAL A 51 9.19 -1.80 -9.07
N GLY A 52 8.97 -2.86 -8.31
CA GLY A 52 8.38 -2.76 -6.97
C GLY A 52 7.72 -4.04 -6.49
N SER A 53 6.95 -3.93 -5.44
CA SER A 53 6.11 -5.00 -4.89
C SER A 53 4.65 -4.56 -4.84
N ARG A 54 3.74 -5.50 -5.08
CA ARG A 54 2.29 -5.27 -4.90
C ARG A 54 1.89 -4.96 -3.46
N LEU A 55 2.76 -5.27 -2.51
CA LEU A 55 2.50 -5.16 -1.07
C LEU A 55 3.01 -3.84 -0.47
N LEU A 56 3.80 -3.08 -1.24
CA LEU A 56 4.44 -1.87 -0.77
C LEU A 56 4.04 -0.67 -1.64
N GLY A 57 3.54 0.37 -0.99
CA GLY A 57 3.34 1.67 -1.61
C GLY A 57 4.65 2.31 -2.04
N GLN A 58 4.58 3.14 -3.07
CA GLN A 58 5.72 3.86 -3.62
C GLN A 58 5.38 5.34 -3.80
N PRO A 59 6.37 6.24 -3.73
CA PRO A 59 6.15 7.65 -3.97
C PRO A 59 5.93 7.92 -5.46
N PHE A 60 4.77 8.46 -5.80
CA PHE A 60 4.48 9.02 -7.10
C PHE A 60 4.20 10.52 -6.91
N SER A 61 5.04 11.38 -7.46
CA SER A 61 4.94 12.85 -7.29
C SER A 61 4.53 13.59 -8.56
N GLY A 62 4.56 12.94 -9.72
CA GLY A 62 4.22 13.57 -11.00
C GLY A 62 2.71 13.77 -11.17
N ALA A 63 2.30 14.92 -11.70
CA ALA A 63 0.87 15.24 -11.93
C ALA A 63 0.14 14.23 -12.84
N ALA A 64 0.87 13.54 -13.71
CA ALA A 64 0.35 12.52 -14.63
C ALA A 64 0.14 11.13 -13.99
N TYR A 65 0.35 10.99 -12.67
CA TYR A 65 0.19 9.73 -11.94
C TYR A 65 -0.85 9.82 -10.83
N PHE A 66 -1.44 8.70 -10.49
CA PHE A 66 -2.18 8.57 -9.25
C PHE A 66 -1.22 8.57 -8.07
N HIS A 67 -1.53 9.38 -7.08
CA HIS A 67 -0.78 9.48 -5.84
C HIS A 67 -1.39 8.55 -4.79
N SER A 68 -0.51 7.94 -4.00
CA SER A 68 -0.89 7.15 -2.84
C SER A 68 -1.21 8.05 -1.63
N ARG A 69 -1.55 7.43 -0.50
CA ARG A 69 -1.81 8.12 0.79
C ARG A 69 -0.55 8.83 1.30
N PRO A 70 -0.67 9.82 2.20
CA PRO A 70 0.49 10.38 2.91
C PRO A 70 1.28 9.29 3.66
N SER A 71 2.61 9.35 3.60
CA SER A 71 3.50 8.35 4.21
C SER A 71 4.37 8.98 5.29
N ASN A 72 4.50 8.27 6.42
CA ASN A 72 5.42 8.58 7.52
C ASN A 72 6.54 7.52 7.64
N ALA A 73 6.72 6.65 6.65
CA ALA A 73 7.81 5.69 6.59
C ALA A 73 9.10 6.41 6.19
N GLY A 74 10.00 6.62 7.14
CA GLY A 74 11.22 7.41 6.95
C GLY A 74 10.92 8.81 6.43
N ASN A 75 11.56 9.19 5.32
CA ASN A 75 11.30 10.44 4.61
C ASN A 75 10.14 10.34 3.59
N GLY A 76 9.29 9.35 3.74
CA GLY A 76 8.19 8.99 2.84
C GLY A 76 8.47 7.75 2.02
N TYR A 77 7.66 6.69 2.24
CA TYR A 77 7.74 5.41 1.52
C TYR A 77 9.08 4.66 1.62
N ASP A 78 9.85 4.89 2.70
CA ASP A 78 11.04 4.10 2.98
C ASP A 78 10.66 2.74 3.57
N ALA A 79 10.78 1.67 2.78
CA ALA A 79 10.41 0.33 3.18
C ALA A 79 11.27 -0.24 4.32
N SER A 80 12.46 0.33 4.57
CA SER A 80 13.32 -0.04 5.70
C SER A 80 12.89 0.60 7.03
N GLN A 81 12.02 1.62 6.98
CA GLN A 81 11.56 2.41 8.11
C GLN A 81 10.03 2.51 8.17
N SER A 82 9.34 1.37 8.02
CA SER A 82 7.88 1.31 8.11
C SER A 82 7.40 1.90 9.44
N SER A 83 6.58 2.95 9.38
CA SER A 83 6.04 3.65 10.55
C SER A 83 4.78 4.44 10.21
N GLY A 84 3.88 4.54 11.18
CA GLY A 84 2.83 5.56 11.17
C GLY A 84 3.30 6.87 11.81
N SER A 85 2.47 7.90 11.77
CA SER A 85 2.79 9.20 12.38
C SER A 85 2.89 9.13 13.91
N ASN A 86 2.17 8.20 14.54
CA ASN A 86 2.02 8.06 15.99
C ASN A 86 1.57 9.36 16.71
N LEU A 87 1.00 10.31 15.95
CA LEU A 87 0.51 11.58 16.47
C LEU A 87 -0.93 11.44 16.96
N GLY A 88 -1.22 11.96 18.14
CA GLY A 88 -2.57 12.03 18.68
C GLY A 88 -3.45 13.07 17.95
N PRO A 89 -4.79 12.96 18.05
CA PRO A 89 -5.72 13.81 17.29
C PRO A 89 -5.63 15.31 17.65
N THR A 90 -5.08 15.65 18.80
CA THR A 90 -4.87 17.05 19.26
C THR A 90 -3.47 17.58 18.98
N ASN A 91 -2.61 16.81 18.33
CA ASN A 91 -1.25 17.22 18.03
C ASN A 91 -1.23 18.26 16.90
N HIS A 92 -0.62 19.43 17.15
CA HIS A 92 -0.56 20.52 16.19
C HIS A 92 0.13 20.13 14.88
N GLN A 93 1.19 19.31 14.91
CA GLN A 93 1.88 18.86 13.70
C GLN A 93 0.94 18.04 12.80
N LEU A 94 0.07 17.19 13.38
CA LEU A 94 -0.94 16.45 12.62
C LEU A 94 -1.95 17.40 12.00
N LEU A 95 -2.47 18.36 12.78
CA LEU A 95 -3.47 19.32 12.32
C LEU A 95 -2.94 20.20 11.19
N ASP A 96 -1.72 20.73 11.34
CA ASP A 96 -1.07 21.58 10.34
C ASP A 96 -0.80 20.83 9.05
N ARG A 97 -0.32 19.58 9.13
CA ARG A 97 -0.11 18.73 7.96
C ARG A 97 -1.42 18.46 7.24
N VAL A 98 -2.45 18.02 7.96
CA VAL A 98 -3.76 17.72 7.35
C VAL A 98 -4.34 18.98 6.70
N LYS A 99 -4.22 20.16 7.35
CA LYS A 99 -4.67 21.43 6.79
C LYS A 99 -3.95 21.75 5.47
N ALA A 100 -2.63 21.61 5.43
CA ALA A 100 -1.85 21.83 4.21
C ALA A 100 -2.22 20.85 3.10
N ASP A 101 -2.43 19.56 3.42
CA ASP A 101 -2.89 18.55 2.45
C ASP A 101 -4.28 18.90 1.91
N VAL A 102 -5.21 19.33 2.77
CA VAL A 102 -6.56 19.78 2.37
C VAL A 102 -6.50 21.00 1.45
N GLU A 103 -5.70 22.01 1.77
CA GLU A 103 -5.53 23.21 0.93
C GLU A 103 -5.00 22.85 -0.46
N LYS A 104 -4.00 21.97 -0.53
CA LYS A 104 -3.43 21.46 -1.78
C LYS A 104 -4.46 20.71 -2.64
N LEU A 105 -5.21 19.79 -2.02
CA LEU A 105 -6.21 18.97 -2.72
C LEU A 105 -7.42 19.81 -3.15
N ASN A 106 -7.85 20.79 -2.36
CA ASN A 106 -8.89 21.76 -2.79
C ASN A 106 -8.46 22.56 -4.01
N ALA A 107 -7.18 22.94 -4.11
CA ALA A 107 -6.66 23.60 -5.30
C ALA A 107 -6.59 22.66 -6.51
N GLU A 108 -6.39 21.37 -6.30
CA GLU A 108 -6.34 20.35 -7.37
C GLU A 108 -7.74 20.05 -7.94
N ASN A 109 -8.74 19.88 -7.09
CA ASN A 109 -10.11 19.54 -7.48
C ASN A 109 -11.15 20.22 -6.54
N PRO A 110 -11.45 21.52 -6.74
CA PRO A 110 -12.33 22.28 -5.85
C PRO A 110 -13.81 21.84 -5.90
N ALA A 111 -14.20 21.08 -6.92
CA ALA A 111 -15.59 20.66 -7.12
C ALA A 111 -15.94 19.35 -6.39
N ALA A 112 -14.95 18.59 -5.90
CA ALA A 112 -15.17 17.28 -5.30
C ALA A 112 -14.81 17.28 -3.82
N PRO A 113 -15.56 16.52 -2.97
CA PRO A 113 -15.19 16.33 -1.58
C PRO A 113 -13.86 15.56 -1.50
N ILE A 114 -12.97 15.98 -0.59
CA ILE A 114 -11.67 15.33 -0.41
C ILE A 114 -11.85 14.00 0.32
N PRO A 115 -11.44 12.87 -0.27
CA PRO A 115 -11.44 11.57 0.40
C PRO A 115 -10.45 11.54 1.57
N VAL A 116 -10.86 10.93 2.68
CA VAL A 116 -10.09 10.92 3.94
C VAL A 116 -8.71 10.27 3.80
N ASP A 117 -8.58 9.28 2.96
CA ASP A 117 -7.32 8.56 2.73
C ASP A 117 -6.27 9.37 1.95
N LEU A 118 -6.66 10.46 1.28
CA LEU A 118 -5.70 11.40 0.68
C LEU A 118 -5.08 12.39 1.69
N VAL A 119 -5.63 12.49 2.90
CA VAL A 119 -5.13 13.38 3.97
C VAL A 119 -4.70 12.62 5.22
N THR A 120 -4.90 11.29 5.27
CA THR A 120 -4.52 10.47 6.42
C THR A 120 -3.42 9.48 6.06
N ALA A 121 -2.35 9.46 6.86
CA ALA A 121 -1.29 8.47 6.71
C ALA A 121 -1.78 7.07 7.13
N SER A 122 -1.22 6.03 6.52
CA SER A 122 -1.44 4.65 6.95
C SER A 122 -0.59 4.31 8.19
N GLY A 123 -0.97 3.25 8.91
CA GLY A 123 -0.22 2.77 10.08
C GLY A 123 1.18 2.26 9.73
N SER A 124 1.37 1.74 8.52
CA SER A 124 2.69 1.31 8.03
C SER A 124 3.47 2.40 7.31
N GLY A 125 2.80 3.44 6.82
CA GLY A 125 3.37 4.41 5.89
C GLY A 125 3.68 3.84 4.50
N LEU A 126 3.34 2.56 4.25
CA LEU A 126 3.66 1.83 3.01
C LEU A 126 2.43 1.22 2.34
N ASP A 127 1.24 1.78 2.59
CA ASP A 127 -0.01 1.31 2.00
C ASP A 127 0.03 1.45 0.46
N PRO A 128 -0.05 0.33 -0.30
CA PRO A 128 -0.01 0.36 -1.76
C PRO A 128 -1.34 0.74 -2.41
N GLU A 129 -2.39 0.91 -1.60
CA GLU A 129 -3.76 1.01 -2.06
C GLU A 129 -4.41 2.33 -1.62
N ILE A 130 -5.38 2.80 -2.41
CA ILE A 130 -6.25 3.93 -2.09
C ILE A 130 -7.70 3.52 -2.28
N SER A 131 -8.63 4.25 -1.70
CA SER A 131 -10.06 4.03 -1.93
C SER A 131 -10.47 4.35 -3.38
N PRO A 132 -11.54 3.75 -3.91
CA PRO A 132 -12.10 4.15 -5.19
C PRO A 132 -12.47 5.65 -5.24
N ALA A 133 -12.90 6.22 -4.11
CA ALA A 133 -13.19 7.65 -4.00
C ALA A 133 -11.92 8.50 -4.18
N ALA A 134 -10.81 8.08 -3.56
CA ALA A 134 -9.51 8.75 -3.71
C ALA A 134 -8.94 8.64 -5.14
N ALA A 135 -9.19 7.53 -5.82
CA ALA A 135 -8.84 7.40 -7.23
C ALA A 135 -9.72 8.31 -8.10
N GLU A 136 -11.06 8.30 -7.92
CA GLU A 136 -11.99 9.15 -8.67
C GLU A 136 -11.67 10.64 -8.49
N PHE A 137 -11.33 11.08 -7.29
CA PHE A 137 -10.90 12.45 -7.01
C PHE A 137 -9.74 12.91 -7.90
N GLN A 138 -8.81 12.02 -8.23
CA GLN A 138 -7.61 12.29 -9.01
C GLN A 138 -7.81 12.14 -10.54
N VAL A 139 -8.93 11.55 -10.99
CA VAL A 139 -9.21 11.30 -12.42
C VAL A 139 -9.09 12.56 -13.27
N PRO A 140 -9.70 13.71 -12.93
CA PRO A 140 -9.63 14.90 -13.78
C PRO A 140 -8.19 15.40 -13.99
N ARG A 141 -7.36 15.39 -12.95
CA ARG A 141 -5.96 15.77 -13.03
C ARG A 141 -5.17 14.82 -13.96
N VAL A 142 -5.28 13.53 -13.74
CA VAL A 142 -4.54 12.51 -14.52
C VAL A 142 -4.99 12.53 -15.99
N ALA A 143 -6.29 12.65 -16.25
CA ALA A 143 -6.84 12.74 -17.61
C ALA A 143 -6.26 13.95 -18.36
N ARG A 144 -6.28 15.13 -17.73
CA ARG A 144 -5.71 16.37 -18.31
C ARG A 144 -4.23 16.24 -18.61
N GLU A 145 -3.44 15.77 -17.66
CA GLU A 145 -1.99 15.67 -17.78
C GLU A 145 -1.54 14.60 -18.81
N ARG A 146 -2.34 13.56 -18.99
CA ARG A 146 -2.10 12.50 -19.98
C ARG A 146 -2.79 12.75 -21.32
N LYS A 147 -3.61 13.79 -21.45
CA LYS A 147 -4.43 14.07 -22.64
C LYS A 147 -5.37 12.92 -23.00
N LEU A 148 -5.95 12.29 -21.97
CA LEU A 148 -6.94 11.23 -22.07
C LEU A 148 -8.32 11.78 -21.72
N THR A 149 -9.37 11.04 -22.10
CA THR A 149 -10.70 11.31 -21.56
C THR A 149 -10.81 10.81 -20.12
N GLU A 150 -11.61 11.48 -19.30
CA GLU A 150 -11.89 10.99 -17.95
C GLU A 150 -12.53 9.60 -17.96
N ALA A 151 -13.29 9.28 -19.02
CA ALA A 151 -13.90 7.95 -19.18
C ALA A 151 -12.84 6.85 -19.34
N ASP A 152 -11.79 7.09 -20.13
CA ASP A 152 -10.69 6.14 -20.31
C ASP A 152 -9.94 5.94 -19.00
N VAL A 153 -9.67 7.04 -18.26
CA VAL A 153 -8.98 6.96 -16.96
C VAL A 153 -9.85 6.22 -15.94
N ARG A 154 -11.17 6.46 -15.89
CA ARG A 154 -12.09 5.71 -15.02
C ARG A 154 -12.13 4.22 -15.35
N ALA A 155 -12.08 3.86 -16.62
CA ALA A 155 -12.02 2.44 -17.05
C ALA A 155 -10.75 1.76 -16.52
N LEU A 156 -9.60 2.45 -16.53
CA LEU A 156 -8.36 1.95 -15.93
C LEU A 156 -8.47 1.82 -14.41
N VAL A 157 -9.04 2.80 -13.72
CA VAL A 157 -9.30 2.71 -12.26
C VAL A 157 -10.17 1.50 -11.94
N GLN A 158 -11.26 1.28 -12.68
CA GLN A 158 -12.14 0.12 -12.48
C GLN A 158 -11.41 -1.20 -12.69
N LYS A 159 -10.55 -1.30 -13.71
CA LYS A 159 -9.73 -2.49 -13.99
C LYS A 159 -8.80 -2.83 -12.82
N HIS A 160 -8.24 -1.83 -12.14
CA HIS A 160 -7.34 -1.99 -11.00
C HIS A 160 -8.03 -1.91 -9.63
N THR A 161 -9.36 -1.86 -9.62
CA THR A 161 -10.16 -1.88 -8.39
C THR A 161 -10.38 -3.32 -7.94
N LEU A 162 -9.85 -3.64 -6.76
CA LEU A 162 -10.11 -4.90 -6.08
C LEU A 162 -11.40 -4.80 -5.29
N ARG A 163 -12.25 -5.81 -5.43
CA ARG A 163 -13.47 -5.94 -4.66
C ARG A 163 -13.20 -6.53 -3.27
N ARG A 164 -14.21 -6.51 -2.41
CA ARG A 164 -14.19 -7.20 -1.11
C ARG A 164 -13.85 -8.67 -1.28
N GLN A 165 -13.01 -9.21 -0.42
CA GLN A 165 -12.70 -10.65 -0.41
C GLN A 165 -13.97 -11.44 -0.02
N PHE A 166 -14.23 -12.51 -0.75
CA PHE A 166 -15.46 -13.32 -0.59
C PHE A 166 -16.77 -12.52 -0.68
N GLY A 167 -16.75 -11.29 -1.21
CA GLY A 167 -17.90 -10.39 -1.33
C GLY A 167 -18.24 -9.57 -0.07
N PHE A 168 -17.70 -9.90 1.10
CA PHE A 168 -18.03 -9.25 2.37
C PHE A 168 -16.84 -8.81 3.24
N LEU A 169 -15.64 -9.34 3.06
CA LEU A 169 -14.46 -9.00 3.85
C LEU A 169 -13.67 -7.83 3.25
N GLY A 170 -13.34 -6.85 4.07
CA GLY A 170 -12.58 -5.67 3.70
C GLY A 170 -13.38 -4.66 2.88
N GLU A 171 -12.70 -3.69 2.31
CA GLU A 171 -13.29 -2.64 1.48
C GLU A 171 -12.75 -2.69 0.04
N PRO A 172 -13.50 -2.17 -0.96
CA PRO A 172 -12.98 -1.98 -2.31
C PRO A 172 -11.77 -1.04 -2.28
N ARG A 173 -10.74 -1.36 -3.06
CA ARG A 173 -9.48 -0.62 -3.07
C ARG A 173 -8.81 -0.64 -4.43
N VAL A 174 -8.02 0.37 -4.73
CA VAL A 174 -7.31 0.55 -6.00
C VAL A 174 -5.82 0.44 -5.77
N ARG A 175 -5.13 -0.41 -6.52
CA ARG A 175 -3.67 -0.58 -6.47
C ARG A 175 -2.97 0.47 -7.28
N VAL A 176 -2.34 1.42 -6.60
CA VAL A 176 -1.74 2.60 -7.25
C VAL A 176 -0.57 2.24 -8.16
N LEU A 177 0.33 1.34 -7.73
CA LEU A 177 1.49 0.94 -8.52
C LEU A 177 1.07 0.27 -9.84
N GLU A 178 0.17 -0.71 -9.79
CA GLU A 178 -0.28 -1.42 -10.99
C GLU A 178 -1.06 -0.51 -11.93
N LEU A 179 -1.89 0.39 -11.39
CA LEU A 179 -2.61 1.40 -12.16
C LEU A 179 -1.65 2.35 -12.90
N ASN A 180 -0.64 2.85 -12.22
CA ASN A 180 0.35 3.74 -12.81
C ASN A 180 1.25 3.04 -13.86
N LEU A 181 1.60 1.76 -13.63
CA LEU A 181 2.31 0.96 -14.62
C LEU A 181 1.47 0.70 -15.87
N ASP A 182 0.17 0.48 -15.71
CA ASP A 182 -0.77 0.29 -16.83
C ASP A 182 -0.95 1.59 -17.62
N LEU A 183 -1.05 2.73 -16.93
CA LEU A 183 -1.04 4.05 -17.58
C LEU A 183 0.21 4.27 -18.44
N ASP A 184 1.40 3.90 -17.94
CA ASP A 184 2.64 4.07 -18.69
C ASP A 184 2.77 3.09 -19.86
N ALA A 185 2.19 1.88 -19.76
CA ALA A 185 2.25 0.88 -20.80
C ALA A 185 1.31 1.18 -21.97
N ASN A 186 0.08 1.59 -21.68
CA ASN A 186 -0.97 1.76 -22.69
C ASN A 186 -1.14 3.22 -23.15
N HIS A 187 -0.69 4.18 -22.34
CA HIS A 187 -0.78 5.60 -22.59
C HIS A 187 0.54 6.31 -22.25
N PRO A 188 1.63 6.02 -22.97
CA PRO A 188 2.94 6.60 -22.69
C PRO A 188 2.89 8.12 -22.78
N ARG A 189 3.67 8.80 -21.95
CA ARG A 189 3.82 10.26 -22.02
C ARG A 189 4.46 10.62 -23.37
N ARG A 190 3.85 11.55 -24.07
CA ARG A 190 4.40 12.15 -25.28
C ARG A 190 5.27 13.35 -24.93
#